data_c2d809aa82af69da1809a977fd1182a6
#
_entry.id   c2d809aa82af69da1809a977fd1182a6
#
_cell.length_a   1.000
_cell.length_b   1.000
_cell.length_c   1.000
_cell.angle_alpha   90.00
_cell.angle_beta   90.00
_cell.angle_gamma   90.00
#
_symmetry.space_group_name_H-M   'P 1'
#
loop_
_entity.id
_entity.type
_entity.pdbx_description
1 polymer ?
#
loop_
_entity_poly.entity_id
_entity_poly.type
_entity_poly.pdbx_seq_one_letter_code
_entity_poly.pdbx_strand_id
1 'polypeptide(L)'
;MKFNRISFFVAAVLVLGTACNPYKIEIPHWPYEDEDWVDDGTGKPGGWDPEDAGSTVVYPTAGGEKTPTLQTTGYFTTTYIEEGLVLYRFSGKCDVSNANQDVYVLELDLDNPGYKLYFHYGSNTTSGAAKNLNAIAAVNGTYETEAVYIRTQGVNKHEVKLEPNHLRFWKHNGAFVGDGRRVALVDGSGRYAAHTPEAGENAIQLYKSIPEPNIFAAAPMLIDDFEPVGASFVPDYVNPDSYEKEHPFGHQGNRHPRTVYALTADNDLLLVVVDGRTSKAKGMTAKELTLFLQKHFNPRWALNMDGGGSSAMYVKGMGNSSNILNNFTDTDDNGVPVERSVSTHLIIQKVAK
;
A
#
# COMPACT_ATOMS: atom_id res chain seq x y z
N MET A 1 -60.03 14.49 19.79
CA MET A 1 -58.59 14.61 20.12
C MET A 1 -58.06 13.24 20.45
N LYS A 2 -57.29 12.63 19.54
CA LYS A 2 -56.67 11.32 19.77
C LYS A 2 -55.19 11.56 20.06
N PHE A 3 -54.75 11.19 21.24
CA PHE A 3 -53.32 11.19 21.63
C PHE A 3 -52.68 9.89 21.13
N ASN A 4 -51.70 10.00 20.25
CA ASN A 4 -50.82 8.91 19.87
C ASN A 4 -49.76 8.74 20.96
N ARG A 5 -49.68 7.53 21.50
CA ARG A 5 -48.63 7.10 22.41
C ARG A 5 -47.42 6.64 21.58
N ILE A 6 -46.32 7.31 21.74
CA ILE A 6 -45.01 6.85 21.25
C ILE A 6 -44.44 5.88 22.30
N SER A 7 -44.29 4.62 21.91
CA SER A 7 -43.63 3.61 22.76
C SER A 7 -42.14 3.64 22.48
N PHE A 8 -41.37 4.05 23.47
CA PHE A 8 -39.92 3.86 23.47
C PHE A 8 -39.60 2.40 23.85
N PHE A 9 -39.02 1.62 22.95
CA PHE A 9 -38.39 0.38 23.29
C PHE A 9 -36.97 0.68 23.76
N VAL A 10 -36.71 0.56 25.06
CA VAL A 10 -35.38 0.51 25.64
C VAL A 10 -34.92 -0.94 25.56
N ALA A 11 -34.02 -1.26 24.64
CA ALA A 11 -33.34 -2.53 24.64
C ALA A 11 -32.25 -2.51 25.73
N ALA A 12 -32.50 -3.22 26.82
CA ALA A 12 -31.50 -3.46 27.85
C ALA A 12 -30.47 -4.47 27.31
N VAL A 13 -29.27 -4.00 26.97
CA VAL A 13 -28.14 -4.88 26.68
C VAL A 13 -27.58 -5.38 28.02
N LEU A 14 -27.73 -6.66 28.29
CA LEU A 14 -27.08 -7.34 29.41
C LEU A 14 -25.57 -7.42 29.10
N VAL A 15 -24.79 -6.62 29.80
CA VAL A 15 -23.34 -6.75 29.79
C VAL A 15 -22.99 -7.86 30.78
N LEU A 16 -22.78 -9.07 30.26
CA LEU A 16 -22.09 -10.12 31.00
C LEU A 16 -20.59 -9.79 30.93
N GLY A 17 -20.03 -9.47 32.10
CA GLY A 17 -18.62 -9.18 32.26
C GLY A 17 -17.76 -10.39 31.87
N THR A 18 -17.01 -10.22 30.79
CA THR A 18 -15.84 -11.04 30.50
C THR A 18 -14.63 -10.10 30.41
N ALA A 19 -13.52 -10.60 30.91
CA ALA A 19 -12.25 -9.92 31.12
C ALA A 19 -11.90 -8.93 30.00
N CYS A 20 -11.40 -7.77 30.39
CA CYS A 20 -10.88 -6.75 29.49
C CYS A 20 -9.98 -7.39 28.43
N ASN A 21 -10.46 -7.47 27.19
CA ASN A 21 -9.62 -7.73 26.05
C ASN A 21 -9.02 -6.36 25.66
N PRO A 22 -7.72 -6.11 25.91
CA PRO A 22 -7.10 -4.82 25.62
C PRO A 22 -7.04 -4.48 24.15
N TYR A 23 -7.46 -5.40 23.27
CA TYR A 23 -7.43 -5.27 21.82
C TYR A 23 -8.83 -5.12 21.19
N LYS A 24 -9.85 -4.83 21.99
CA LYS A 24 -11.15 -4.50 21.43
C LYS A 24 -11.04 -3.14 20.77
N ILE A 25 -10.76 -3.13 19.48
CA ILE A 25 -10.86 -1.94 18.65
C ILE A 25 -12.35 -1.58 18.62
N GLU A 26 -12.73 -0.54 19.36
CA GLU A 26 -14.03 0.09 19.14
C GLU A 26 -13.92 0.80 17.79
N ILE A 27 -14.56 0.23 16.78
CA ILE A 27 -14.66 0.88 15.47
C ILE A 27 -15.52 2.12 15.71
N PRO A 28 -14.97 3.35 15.55
CA PRO A 28 -15.78 4.54 15.67
C PRO A 28 -16.91 4.44 14.65
N HIS A 29 -18.13 4.76 15.07
CA HIS A 29 -19.25 4.86 14.15
C HIS A 29 -18.90 5.95 13.11
N TRP A 30 -18.73 5.55 11.86
CA TRP A 30 -18.28 6.41 10.78
C TRP A 30 -19.37 7.48 10.50
N PRO A 31 -19.03 8.78 10.43
CA PRO A 31 -20.04 9.84 10.31
C PRO A 31 -20.63 9.99 8.91
N TYR A 32 -20.23 9.17 7.97
CA TYR A 32 -20.85 9.13 6.66
C TYR A 32 -21.87 8.01 6.62
N GLU A 33 -23.15 8.38 6.89
CA GLU A 33 -24.27 7.61 6.38
C GLU A 33 -24.27 7.84 4.86
N ASP A 34 -23.63 6.92 4.12
CA ASP A 34 -23.84 6.86 2.68
C ASP A 34 -25.32 6.55 2.48
N GLU A 35 -26.05 7.49 1.88
CA GLU A 35 -27.48 7.33 1.56
C GLU A 35 -27.72 6.13 0.60
N ASP A 36 -26.65 5.54 0.05
CA ASP A 36 -26.65 4.38 -0.84
C ASP A 36 -26.35 3.04 -0.14
N TRP A 37 -26.16 3.03 1.19
CA TRP A 37 -25.95 1.78 1.91
C TRP A 37 -27.28 1.06 2.14
N VAL A 38 -27.61 0.14 1.26
CA VAL A 38 -28.75 -0.76 1.43
C VAL A 38 -28.26 -1.97 2.23
N ASP A 39 -28.64 -2.05 3.51
CA ASP A 39 -28.52 -3.28 4.29
C ASP A 39 -29.49 -4.32 3.70
N ASP A 40 -28.97 -5.25 2.92
CA ASP A 40 -29.72 -6.37 2.35
C ASP A 40 -29.99 -7.49 3.39
N GLY A 41 -29.66 -7.25 4.65
CA GLY A 41 -29.84 -8.21 5.76
C GLY A 41 -28.78 -9.30 5.82
N THR A 42 -27.75 -9.26 4.99
CA THR A 42 -26.67 -10.27 4.98
C THR A 42 -25.47 -9.84 5.83
N GLY A 43 -25.45 -8.57 6.30
CA GLY A 43 -24.31 -7.98 7.04
C GLY A 43 -23.05 -7.81 6.18
N LYS A 44 -23.16 -7.99 4.87
CA LYS A 44 -22.07 -7.79 3.92
C LYS A 44 -22.12 -6.36 3.38
N PRO A 45 -20.95 -5.70 3.18
CA PRO A 45 -20.89 -4.44 2.43
C PRO A 45 -21.56 -4.65 1.07
N GLY A 46 -22.53 -3.79 0.72
CA GLY A 46 -23.28 -3.93 -0.51
C GLY A 46 -22.36 -4.09 -1.72
N GLY A 47 -22.57 -5.14 -2.49
CA GLY A 47 -21.96 -5.32 -3.79
C GLY A 47 -20.77 -6.28 -3.90
N TRP A 48 -20.31 -6.92 -2.80
CA TRP A 48 -19.25 -7.94 -2.93
C TRP A 48 -19.83 -9.36 -2.85
N ASP A 49 -19.82 -10.08 -3.96
CA ASP A 49 -20.12 -11.52 -4.01
C ASP A 49 -18.80 -12.28 -4.23
N PRO A 50 -18.43 -13.25 -3.37
CA PRO A 50 -17.27 -14.10 -3.61
C PRO A 50 -17.31 -14.85 -4.95
N GLU A 51 -18.50 -15.07 -5.52
CA GLU A 51 -18.65 -15.71 -6.84
C GLU A 51 -18.29 -14.76 -7.99
N ASP A 52 -18.31 -13.44 -7.77
CA ASP A 52 -17.86 -12.41 -8.73
C ASP A 52 -16.37 -12.07 -8.61
N ALA A 53 -15.62 -12.73 -7.73
CA ALA A 53 -14.21 -12.45 -7.48
C ALA A 53 -13.32 -12.53 -8.74
N GLY A 54 -13.73 -13.26 -9.76
CA GLY A 54 -13.06 -13.27 -11.08
C GLY A 54 -13.16 -11.95 -11.85
N SER A 55 -14.09 -11.05 -11.48
CA SER A 55 -14.32 -9.75 -12.13
C SER A 55 -13.70 -8.56 -11.37
N THR A 56 -13.12 -8.78 -10.19
CA THR A 56 -12.61 -7.71 -9.31
C THR A 56 -11.22 -7.17 -9.67
N VAL A 57 -10.50 -7.86 -10.55
CA VAL A 57 -9.19 -7.38 -11.02
C VAL A 57 -9.38 -6.47 -12.21
N VAL A 58 -9.21 -5.17 -12.02
CA VAL A 58 -9.31 -4.15 -13.06
C VAL A 58 -7.92 -3.72 -13.48
N TYR A 59 -7.56 -4.01 -14.72
CA TYR A 59 -6.28 -3.56 -15.28
C TYR A 59 -6.41 -2.14 -15.84
N PRO A 60 -5.33 -1.32 -15.76
CA PRO A 60 -5.26 -0.08 -16.51
C PRO A 60 -5.44 -0.33 -18.02
N THR A 61 -5.89 0.69 -18.73
CA THR A 61 -6.07 0.61 -20.20
C THR A 61 -4.72 0.68 -20.89
N ALA A 62 -4.35 -0.37 -21.59
CA ALA A 62 -3.12 -0.42 -22.38
C ALA A 62 -3.28 0.30 -23.74
N GLY A 63 -2.18 0.90 -24.25
CA GLY A 63 -2.10 1.44 -25.62
C GLY A 63 -2.89 2.73 -25.86
N GLY A 64 -3.26 3.46 -24.80
CA GLY A 64 -3.89 4.78 -24.90
C GLY A 64 -2.89 5.91 -25.21
N GLU A 65 -3.42 7.10 -25.48
CA GLU A 65 -2.60 8.32 -25.51
C GLU A 65 -2.11 8.63 -24.08
N LYS A 66 -0.79 8.76 -23.93
CA LYS A 66 -0.17 9.04 -22.63
C LYS A 66 -0.34 10.49 -22.24
N THR A 67 -0.87 10.71 -21.04
CA THR A 67 -0.86 12.04 -20.42
C THR A 67 0.39 12.18 -19.52
N PRO A 68 0.90 13.42 -19.29
CA PRO A 68 2.02 13.59 -18.38
C PRO A 68 1.68 13.11 -16.99
N THR A 69 2.39 12.11 -16.49
CA THR A 69 2.18 11.52 -15.16
C THR A 69 2.46 12.54 -14.06
N LEU A 70 3.52 13.35 -14.22
CA LEU A 70 3.83 14.42 -13.27
C LEU A 70 2.96 15.65 -13.53
N GLN A 71 2.02 15.94 -12.63
CA GLN A 71 1.07 17.05 -12.71
C GLN A 71 1.68 18.40 -12.31
N THR A 72 2.74 18.40 -11.50
CA THR A 72 3.33 19.62 -10.94
C THR A 72 4.79 19.77 -11.37
N THR A 73 5.02 20.39 -12.53
CA THR A 73 6.36 20.71 -13.01
C THR A 73 7.04 21.73 -12.08
N GLY A 74 8.35 21.59 -11.86
CA GLY A 74 9.14 22.51 -11.04
C GLY A 74 9.33 22.09 -9.58
N TYR A 75 8.56 21.11 -9.07
CA TYR A 75 8.78 20.51 -7.75
C TYR A 75 9.78 19.36 -7.80
N PHE A 76 9.95 18.72 -8.96
CA PHE A 76 10.75 17.51 -9.12
C PHE A 76 11.92 17.73 -10.08
N THR A 77 13.02 17.07 -9.76
CA THR A 77 14.07 16.83 -10.76
C THR A 77 13.70 15.58 -11.53
N THR A 78 13.68 15.66 -12.86
CA THR A 78 13.36 14.54 -13.74
C THR A 78 14.64 13.99 -14.37
N THR A 79 14.82 12.67 -14.32
CA THR A 79 15.91 11.95 -14.97
C THR A 79 15.34 10.87 -15.88
N TYR A 80 15.57 10.99 -17.18
CA TYR A 80 15.24 9.96 -18.16
C TYR A 80 16.32 8.88 -18.10
N ILE A 81 15.97 7.69 -17.60
CA ILE A 81 16.91 6.57 -17.47
C ILE A 81 17.04 5.87 -18.81
N GLU A 82 15.91 5.48 -19.39
CA GLU A 82 15.75 4.83 -20.69
C GLU A 82 14.35 5.11 -21.22
N GLU A 83 14.07 4.69 -22.46
CA GLU A 83 12.73 4.75 -23.02
C GLU A 83 11.73 3.96 -22.19
N GLY A 84 10.68 4.65 -21.70
CA GLY A 84 9.66 4.08 -20.83
C GLY A 84 10.09 3.92 -19.36
N LEU A 85 11.22 4.48 -18.95
CA LEU A 85 11.68 4.47 -17.56
C LEU A 85 12.21 5.83 -17.12
N VAL A 86 11.46 6.51 -16.23
CA VAL A 86 11.76 7.86 -15.77
C VAL A 86 11.82 7.92 -14.25
N LEU A 87 12.79 8.66 -13.72
CA LEU A 87 12.91 8.92 -12.29
C LEU A 87 12.60 10.38 -11.99
N TYR A 88 11.65 10.61 -11.09
CA TYR A 88 11.37 11.90 -10.48
C TYR A 88 11.91 11.92 -9.06
N ARG A 89 12.56 12.99 -8.67
CA ARG A 89 13.02 13.22 -7.29
C ARG A 89 12.52 14.55 -6.79
N PHE A 90 11.89 14.54 -5.63
CA PHE A 90 11.60 15.71 -4.81
C PHE A 90 12.53 15.74 -3.60
N SER A 91 13.11 16.90 -3.28
CA SER A 91 13.90 17.09 -2.07
C SER A 91 13.70 18.51 -1.54
N GLY A 92 13.21 18.63 -0.32
CA GLY A 92 13.00 19.93 0.32
C GLY A 92 11.73 19.99 1.16
N LYS A 93 11.27 21.21 1.43
CA LYS A 93 10.03 21.43 2.20
C LYS A 93 8.81 21.11 1.35
N CYS A 94 8.09 20.07 1.74
CA CYS A 94 6.86 19.64 1.07
C CYS A 94 5.68 20.47 1.59
N ASP A 95 4.88 20.97 0.68
CA ASP A 95 3.72 21.81 0.96
C ASP A 95 2.52 21.01 1.50
N VAL A 96 2.45 19.70 1.21
CA VAL A 96 1.41 18.80 1.73
C VAL A 96 1.67 18.44 3.20
N SER A 97 2.89 18.02 3.52
CA SER A 97 3.26 17.60 4.88
C SER A 97 3.79 18.73 5.75
N ASN A 98 4.04 19.91 5.18
CA ASN A 98 4.72 21.05 5.82
C ASN A 98 6.06 20.67 6.51
N ALA A 99 6.73 19.65 5.99
CA ALA A 99 7.98 19.13 6.51
C ALA A 99 8.99 18.87 5.38
N ASN A 100 10.27 18.75 5.73
CA ASN A 100 11.27 18.34 4.75
C ASN A 100 11.07 16.87 4.38
N GLN A 101 11.09 16.60 3.08
CA GLN A 101 10.93 15.27 2.50
C GLN A 101 12.00 15.03 1.43
N ASP A 102 12.33 13.78 1.21
CA ASP A 102 13.10 13.31 0.06
C ASP A 102 12.31 12.12 -0.53
N VAL A 103 11.83 12.29 -1.76
CA VAL A 103 10.89 11.35 -2.41
C VAL A 103 11.44 10.98 -3.77
N TYR A 104 11.45 9.69 -4.04
CA TYR A 104 11.87 9.09 -5.30
C TYR A 104 10.65 8.40 -5.92
N VAL A 105 10.35 8.72 -7.17
CA VAL A 105 9.25 8.11 -7.94
C VAL A 105 9.83 7.59 -9.23
N LEU A 106 9.84 6.28 -9.39
CA LEU A 106 10.25 5.62 -10.62
C LEU A 106 8.98 5.26 -11.40
N GLU A 107 8.84 5.86 -12.57
CA GLU A 107 7.77 5.59 -13.52
C GLU A 107 8.24 4.58 -14.56
N LEU A 108 7.44 3.53 -14.74
CA LEU A 108 7.62 2.52 -15.78
C LEU A 108 6.39 2.48 -16.67
N ASP A 109 6.60 2.73 -17.95
CA ASP A 109 5.59 2.52 -19.01
C ASP A 109 5.36 1.01 -19.20
N LEU A 110 4.20 0.51 -18.76
CA LEU A 110 3.85 -0.92 -18.87
C LEU A 110 3.47 -1.34 -20.30
N ASP A 111 3.20 -0.39 -21.19
CA ASP A 111 3.00 -0.66 -22.62
C ASP A 111 4.31 -0.91 -23.35
N ASN A 112 5.44 -0.54 -22.75
CA ASN A 112 6.77 -0.79 -23.34
C ASN A 112 7.13 -2.29 -23.23
N PRO A 113 7.19 -3.04 -24.35
CA PRO A 113 7.47 -4.49 -24.33
C PRO A 113 8.92 -4.80 -23.92
N GLY A 114 9.79 -3.81 -23.82
CA GLY A 114 11.20 -3.95 -23.43
C GLY A 114 11.40 -4.33 -21.97
N TYR A 115 10.35 -4.25 -21.14
CA TYR A 115 10.42 -4.56 -19.71
C TYR A 115 9.48 -5.68 -19.31
N LYS A 116 9.83 -6.34 -18.20
CA LYS A 116 8.96 -7.25 -17.46
C LYS A 116 9.16 -7.08 -15.96
N LEU A 117 8.11 -7.39 -15.22
CA LEU A 117 8.13 -7.40 -13.77
C LEU A 117 8.33 -8.82 -13.25
N TYR A 118 9.14 -8.94 -12.20
CA TYR A 118 9.33 -10.21 -11.50
C TYR A 118 9.04 -10.02 -10.01
N PHE A 119 8.03 -10.73 -9.52
CA PHE A 119 7.65 -10.75 -8.11
C PHE A 119 8.57 -11.74 -7.40
N HIS A 120 9.62 -11.21 -6.80
CA HIS A 120 10.63 -12.01 -6.11
C HIS A 120 10.19 -12.34 -4.68
N TYR A 121 10.36 -13.60 -4.30
CA TYR A 121 10.23 -14.08 -2.93
C TYR A 121 11.52 -14.78 -2.51
N GLY A 122 12.12 -14.29 -1.44
CA GLY A 122 13.37 -14.80 -0.87
C GLY A 122 14.10 -13.71 -0.08
N SER A 123 14.58 -14.07 1.11
CA SER A 123 15.28 -13.12 1.99
C SER A 123 16.55 -12.58 1.35
N ASN A 124 16.58 -11.26 1.10
CA ASN A 124 17.71 -10.54 0.55
C ASN A 124 17.58 -9.04 0.83
N THR A 125 18.65 -8.28 0.65
CA THR A 125 18.54 -6.84 0.46
C THR A 125 17.96 -6.55 -0.93
N THR A 126 17.29 -5.39 -1.12
CA THR A 126 16.76 -5.00 -2.44
C THR A 126 17.88 -4.90 -3.47
N SER A 127 19.04 -4.33 -3.09
CA SER A 127 20.20 -4.26 -3.97
C SER A 127 20.78 -5.65 -4.29
N GLY A 128 20.77 -6.56 -3.33
CA GLY A 128 21.22 -7.95 -3.52
C GLY A 128 20.30 -8.73 -4.46
N ALA A 129 19.00 -8.68 -4.24
CA ALA A 129 17.99 -9.29 -5.11
C ALA A 129 18.07 -8.72 -6.54
N ALA A 130 18.20 -7.39 -6.67
CA ALA A 130 18.35 -6.72 -7.96
C ALA A 130 19.57 -7.18 -8.75
N LYS A 131 20.73 -7.25 -8.09
CA LYS A 131 21.98 -7.71 -8.71
C LYS A 131 21.89 -9.18 -9.13
N ASN A 132 21.38 -10.05 -8.25
CA ASN A 132 21.24 -11.49 -8.52
C ASN A 132 20.31 -11.77 -9.70
N LEU A 133 19.31 -10.93 -9.90
CA LEU A 133 18.30 -11.07 -10.96
C LEU A 133 18.56 -10.18 -12.18
N ASN A 134 19.75 -9.54 -12.25
CA ASN A 134 20.12 -8.61 -13.32
C ASN A 134 19.06 -7.55 -13.60
N ALA A 135 18.53 -6.94 -12.55
CA ALA A 135 17.50 -5.91 -12.64
C ALA A 135 18.05 -4.61 -13.23
N ILE A 136 17.17 -3.86 -13.91
CA ILE A 136 17.41 -2.45 -14.24
C ILE A 136 16.99 -1.57 -13.04
N ALA A 137 15.91 -1.95 -12.37
CA ALA A 137 15.45 -1.32 -11.15
C ALA A 137 14.73 -2.34 -10.25
N ALA A 138 14.64 -2.03 -8.96
CA ALA A 138 13.92 -2.85 -7.98
C ALA A 138 13.49 -2.00 -6.78
N VAL A 139 12.41 -2.42 -6.12
CA VAL A 139 11.99 -1.88 -4.83
C VAL A 139 11.61 -3.02 -3.89
N ASN A 140 11.67 -2.75 -2.57
CA ASN A 140 11.14 -3.68 -1.58
C ASN A 140 9.64 -3.92 -1.79
N GLY A 141 9.19 -5.11 -1.43
CA GLY A 141 7.79 -5.52 -1.59
C GLY A 141 6.95 -5.29 -0.35
N THR A 142 6.17 -6.32 -0.02
CA THR A 142 5.20 -6.27 1.06
C THR A 142 5.81 -6.59 2.42
N TYR A 143 4.96 -6.53 3.45
CA TYR A 143 5.29 -6.78 4.84
C TYR A 143 5.88 -8.18 5.09
N GLU A 144 6.26 -8.44 6.34
CA GLU A 144 6.86 -9.72 6.75
C GLU A 144 5.98 -10.93 6.39
N THR A 145 6.64 -12.01 5.98
CA THR A 145 6.02 -13.17 5.33
C THR A 145 4.86 -13.79 6.09
N GLU A 146 4.92 -13.90 7.39
CA GLU A 146 3.84 -14.56 8.15
C GLU A 146 2.63 -13.65 8.40
N ALA A 147 2.78 -12.36 8.10
CA ALA A 147 1.76 -11.36 8.39
C ALA A 147 0.83 -11.06 7.22
N VAL A 148 1.19 -11.39 5.99
CA VAL A 148 0.43 -11.03 4.78
C VAL A 148 0.37 -12.17 3.77
N TYR A 149 -0.67 -12.14 2.93
CA TYR A 149 -0.81 -13.11 1.85
C TYR A 149 0.17 -12.82 0.73
N ILE A 150 0.96 -13.83 0.34
CA ILE A 150 1.95 -13.74 -0.73
C ILE A 150 1.80 -14.96 -1.66
N ARG A 151 1.63 -14.68 -2.95
CA ARG A 151 1.73 -15.67 -4.03
C ARG A 151 2.76 -15.20 -5.04
N THR A 152 3.67 -16.06 -5.45
CA THR A 152 4.55 -15.80 -6.59
C THR A 152 4.67 -17.01 -7.47
N GLN A 153 4.66 -16.81 -8.79
CA GLN A 153 4.69 -17.85 -9.81
C GLN A 153 3.63 -18.95 -9.57
N GLY A 154 2.41 -18.54 -9.19
CA GLY A 154 1.29 -19.44 -8.93
C GLY A 154 1.34 -20.20 -7.60
N VAL A 155 2.37 -19.99 -6.77
CA VAL A 155 2.57 -20.71 -5.50
C VAL A 155 2.37 -19.77 -4.31
N ASN A 156 1.45 -20.12 -3.41
CA ASN A 156 1.32 -19.49 -2.12
C ASN A 156 2.57 -19.76 -1.26
N LYS A 157 3.16 -18.74 -0.69
CA LYS A 157 4.48 -18.86 -0.03
C LYS A 157 4.39 -19.34 1.40
N HIS A 158 3.30 -19.06 2.07
CA HIS A 158 3.03 -19.50 3.44
C HIS A 158 1.53 -19.42 3.73
N GLU A 159 1.13 -20.03 4.81
CA GLU A 159 -0.21 -19.87 5.36
C GLU A 159 -0.25 -18.63 6.26
N VAL A 160 -1.17 -17.72 5.99
CA VAL A 160 -1.41 -16.57 6.86
C VAL A 160 -2.31 -17.03 8.00
N LYS A 161 -1.86 -16.85 9.24
CA LYS A 161 -2.63 -17.11 10.44
C LYS A 161 -3.06 -15.79 11.05
N LEU A 162 -4.34 -15.50 10.96
CA LEU A 162 -4.96 -14.37 11.65
C LEU A 162 -5.42 -14.85 13.02
N GLU A 163 -4.54 -14.77 14.01
CA GLU A 163 -4.93 -14.99 15.39
C GLU A 163 -5.89 -13.88 15.85
N PRO A 164 -6.92 -14.17 16.66
CA PRO A 164 -7.91 -13.17 17.07
C PRO A 164 -7.32 -11.90 17.72
N ASN A 165 -6.13 -12.01 18.29
CA ASN A 165 -5.40 -10.89 18.90
C ASN A 165 -4.25 -10.36 18.04
N HIS A 166 -4.14 -10.79 16.79
CA HIS A 166 -3.05 -10.39 15.92
C HIS A 166 -3.33 -9.02 15.30
N LEU A 167 -2.56 -8.02 15.68
CA LEU A 167 -2.73 -6.63 15.20
C LEU A 167 -2.38 -6.40 13.73
N ARG A 168 -2.16 -7.46 12.94
CA ARG A 168 -1.65 -7.34 11.57
C ARG A 168 -2.68 -7.66 10.48
N PHE A 169 -3.91 -8.03 10.85
CA PHE A 169 -4.96 -8.34 9.88
C PHE A 169 -5.26 -7.16 8.92
N TRP A 170 -5.10 -5.93 9.38
CA TRP A 170 -5.27 -4.73 8.57
C TRP A 170 -4.29 -4.64 7.38
N LYS A 171 -3.17 -5.38 7.42
CA LYS A 171 -2.16 -5.43 6.35
C LYS A 171 -2.66 -6.14 5.08
N HIS A 172 -3.93 -6.57 5.03
CA HIS A 172 -4.60 -7.14 3.87
C HIS A 172 -5.59 -6.19 3.20
N ASN A 173 -5.52 -4.88 3.47
CA ASN A 173 -6.46 -3.90 2.93
C ASN A 173 -6.46 -3.85 1.40
N GLY A 174 -5.32 -4.08 0.76
CA GLY A 174 -5.21 -4.19 -0.69
C GLY A 174 -4.18 -5.21 -1.14
N ALA A 175 -4.10 -5.46 -2.44
CA ALA A 175 -3.07 -6.30 -3.03
C ALA A 175 -2.59 -5.78 -4.38
N PHE A 176 -1.29 -5.88 -4.63
CA PHE A 176 -0.67 -5.71 -5.94
C PHE A 176 -0.59 -7.08 -6.62
N VAL A 177 -1.23 -7.22 -7.77
CA VAL A 177 -1.40 -8.49 -8.46
C VAL A 177 -0.92 -8.42 -9.92
N GLY A 178 -0.54 -9.53 -10.51
CA GLY A 178 -0.21 -9.56 -11.92
C GLY A 178 0.47 -10.81 -12.43
N ASP A 179 0.69 -10.84 -13.76
CA ASP A 179 1.34 -11.93 -14.49
C ASP A 179 2.81 -11.64 -14.85
N GLY A 180 3.32 -10.47 -14.45
CA GLY A 180 4.68 -10.02 -14.78
C GLY A 180 4.74 -9.09 -16.01
N ARG A 181 3.63 -8.93 -16.73
CA ARG A 181 3.44 -7.96 -17.82
C ARG A 181 2.34 -6.97 -17.47
N ARG A 182 1.20 -7.48 -17.10
CA ARG A 182 0.06 -6.69 -16.64
C ARG A 182 0.02 -6.75 -15.13
N VAL A 183 -0.27 -5.64 -14.51
CA VAL A 183 -0.46 -5.52 -13.07
C VAL A 183 -1.70 -4.71 -12.74
N ALA A 184 -2.27 -4.99 -11.58
CA ALA A 184 -3.42 -4.29 -11.05
C ALA A 184 -3.28 -4.10 -9.53
N LEU A 185 -4.06 -3.19 -8.99
CA LEU A 185 -4.28 -3.06 -7.57
C LEU A 185 -5.71 -3.49 -7.26
N VAL A 186 -5.87 -4.30 -6.23
CA VAL A 186 -7.16 -4.84 -5.79
C VAL A 186 -7.44 -4.35 -4.39
N ASP A 187 -8.59 -3.75 -4.17
CA ASP A 187 -9.09 -3.49 -2.83
C ASP A 187 -9.57 -4.81 -2.22
N GLY A 188 -9.00 -5.17 -1.07
CA GLY A 188 -9.24 -6.47 -0.43
C GLY A 188 -10.30 -6.45 0.65
N SER A 189 -10.60 -5.29 1.23
CA SER A 189 -11.46 -5.20 2.41
C SER A 189 -12.59 -4.17 2.29
N GLY A 190 -12.78 -3.59 1.08
CA GLY A 190 -13.67 -2.46 0.90
C GLY A 190 -13.09 -1.17 1.51
N ARG A 191 -13.59 -0.04 1.05
CA ARG A 191 -13.02 1.30 1.35
C ARG A 191 -12.82 1.60 2.84
N TYR A 192 -13.55 0.92 3.74
CA TYR A 192 -13.63 1.30 5.15
C TYR A 192 -13.44 0.16 6.15
N ALA A 193 -13.30 -1.08 5.71
CA ALA A 193 -13.37 -2.25 6.61
C ALA A 193 -12.00 -2.82 7.07
N ALA A 194 -10.90 -2.13 6.80
CA ALA A 194 -9.54 -2.64 6.97
C ALA A 194 -9.11 -2.98 8.41
N HIS A 195 -9.96 -2.77 9.43
CA HIS A 195 -9.53 -2.78 10.81
C HIS A 195 -10.04 -3.97 11.63
N THR A 196 -10.66 -4.97 10.99
CA THR A 196 -11.19 -6.14 11.69
C THR A 196 -10.54 -7.44 11.22
N PRO A 197 -10.41 -8.45 12.12
CA PRO A 197 -9.96 -9.78 11.71
C PRO A 197 -10.78 -10.37 10.57
N GLU A 198 -12.10 -10.18 10.59
CA GLU A 198 -13.04 -10.66 9.58
C GLU A 198 -12.74 -10.03 8.20
N ALA A 199 -12.51 -8.72 8.14
CA ALA A 199 -12.12 -8.05 6.90
C ALA A 199 -10.81 -8.58 6.34
N GLY A 200 -9.82 -8.83 7.22
CA GLY A 200 -8.55 -9.46 6.82
C GLY A 200 -8.74 -10.89 6.29
N GLU A 201 -9.60 -11.67 6.91
CA GLU A 201 -9.92 -13.04 6.48
C GLU A 201 -10.64 -13.04 5.11
N ASN A 202 -11.63 -12.17 4.94
CA ASN A 202 -12.34 -11.99 3.67
C ASN A 202 -11.40 -11.56 2.55
N ALA A 203 -10.50 -10.62 2.80
CA ALA A 203 -9.48 -10.22 1.85
C ALA A 203 -8.56 -11.38 1.44
N ILE A 204 -8.14 -12.23 2.38
CA ILE A 204 -7.33 -13.41 2.07
C ILE A 204 -8.11 -14.41 1.20
N GLN A 205 -9.41 -14.62 1.45
CA GLN A 205 -10.23 -15.49 0.60
C GLN A 205 -10.37 -14.91 -0.81
N LEU A 206 -10.59 -13.59 -0.94
CA LEU A 206 -10.56 -12.91 -2.21
C LEU A 206 -9.24 -13.15 -2.94
N TYR A 207 -8.09 -12.93 -2.29
CA TYR A 207 -6.77 -13.13 -2.92
C TYR A 207 -6.54 -14.58 -3.33
N LYS A 208 -7.07 -15.55 -2.59
CA LYS A 208 -7.02 -16.98 -2.99
C LYS A 208 -7.82 -17.28 -4.24
N SER A 209 -8.93 -16.55 -4.48
CA SER A 209 -9.79 -16.72 -5.64
C SER A 209 -9.25 -16.06 -6.92
N ILE A 210 -8.39 -15.05 -6.79
CA ILE A 210 -7.77 -14.35 -7.92
C ILE A 210 -6.86 -15.29 -8.69
N PRO A 211 -7.00 -15.39 -10.03
CA PRO A 211 -6.23 -16.33 -10.84
C PRO A 211 -4.78 -15.90 -11.09
N GLU A 212 -4.44 -14.63 -10.90
CA GLU A 212 -3.13 -14.07 -11.15
C GLU A 212 -2.02 -14.83 -10.42
N PRO A 213 -0.90 -15.16 -11.12
CA PRO A 213 0.17 -15.96 -10.55
C PRO A 213 0.98 -15.24 -9.46
N ASN A 214 0.87 -13.93 -9.37
CA ASN A 214 1.61 -13.15 -8.37
C ASN A 214 0.66 -12.21 -7.62
N ILE A 215 0.78 -12.21 -6.28
CA ILE A 215 -0.03 -11.40 -5.37
C ILE A 215 0.85 -10.98 -4.19
N PHE A 216 0.94 -9.69 -3.94
CA PHE A 216 1.52 -9.09 -2.74
C PHE A 216 0.43 -8.32 -2.01
N ALA A 217 -0.15 -8.89 -0.96
CA ALA A 217 -1.09 -8.17 -0.09
C ALA A 217 -0.34 -7.10 0.72
N ALA A 218 -0.96 -5.94 0.91
CA ALA A 218 -0.37 -4.82 1.65
C ALA A 218 -1.45 -3.86 2.16
N ALA A 219 -1.05 -2.78 2.80
CA ALA A 219 -1.96 -1.76 3.35
C ALA A 219 -1.25 -0.45 3.74
N PRO A 220 -2.03 0.65 3.79
CA PRO A 220 -3.40 0.78 3.30
C PRO A 220 -3.47 1.02 1.79
N MET A 221 -4.64 0.81 1.20
CA MET A 221 -4.99 1.49 -0.06
C MET A 221 -4.93 2.98 0.20
N LEU A 222 -4.18 3.70 -0.63
CA LEU A 222 -4.03 5.15 -0.53
C LEU A 222 -4.99 5.86 -1.48
N ILE A 223 -5.09 5.36 -2.70
CA ILE A 223 -5.98 5.86 -3.74
C ILE A 223 -6.68 4.67 -4.36
N ASP A 224 -8.00 4.75 -4.51
CA ASP A 224 -8.84 3.76 -5.16
C ASP A 224 -9.76 4.46 -6.17
N ASP A 225 -9.56 4.16 -7.45
CA ASP A 225 -10.25 4.78 -8.58
C ASP A 225 -10.29 6.33 -8.49
N PHE A 226 -9.12 6.94 -8.26
CA PHE A 226 -8.86 8.38 -8.02
C PHE A 226 -9.33 8.91 -6.66
N GLU A 227 -10.07 8.14 -5.86
CA GLU A 227 -10.52 8.56 -4.55
C GLU A 227 -9.40 8.42 -3.51
N PRO A 228 -9.10 9.47 -2.72
CA PRO A 228 -7.99 9.46 -1.76
C PRO A 228 -8.35 8.75 -0.45
N VAL A 229 -8.72 7.46 -0.53
CA VAL A 229 -9.21 6.66 0.60
C VAL A 229 -8.22 6.58 1.78
N GLY A 230 -6.93 6.59 1.50
CA GLY A 230 -5.87 6.57 2.52
C GLY A 230 -5.79 7.84 3.36
N ALA A 231 -6.38 8.95 2.88
CA ALA A 231 -6.41 10.20 3.64
C ALA A 231 -7.26 10.11 4.91
N SER A 232 -8.24 9.22 4.94
CA SER A 232 -9.11 8.95 6.08
C SER A 232 -8.81 7.63 6.80
N PHE A 233 -7.78 6.89 6.40
CA PHE A 233 -7.41 5.62 7.02
C PHE A 233 -7.14 5.74 8.52
N VAL A 234 -6.53 6.83 8.96
CA VAL A 234 -6.43 7.22 10.38
C VAL A 234 -7.32 8.42 10.59
N PRO A 235 -8.38 8.33 11.41
CA PRO A 235 -9.28 9.44 11.66
C PRO A 235 -8.56 10.64 12.29
N ASP A 236 -8.96 11.86 11.94
CA ASP A 236 -8.30 13.10 12.39
C ASP A 236 -8.37 13.33 13.91
N TYR A 237 -9.37 12.72 14.59
CA TYR A 237 -9.51 12.82 16.04
C TYR A 237 -8.61 11.84 16.82
N VAL A 238 -7.92 10.92 16.11
CA VAL A 238 -7.04 9.92 16.70
C VAL A 238 -5.67 10.53 16.95
N ASN A 239 -5.13 10.36 18.16
CA ASN A 239 -3.72 10.58 18.44
C ASN A 239 -2.94 9.30 18.16
N PRO A 240 -2.15 9.20 17.07
CA PRO A 240 -1.41 7.98 16.72
C PRO A 240 -0.42 7.53 17.79
N ASP A 241 0.14 8.47 18.57
CA ASP A 241 1.13 8.16 19.62
C ASP A 241 0.53 7.44 20.83
N SER A 242 -0.80 7.41 20.94
CA SER A 242 -1.49 6.65 21.99
C SER A 242 -1.68 5.16 21.67
N TYR A 243 -1.27 4.72 20.48
CA TYR A 243 -1.40 3.36 20.00
C TYR A 243 -0.06 2.65 19.88
N GLU A 244 -0.07 1.33 20.02
CA GLU A 244 1.10 0.50 19.76
C GLU A 244 1.57 0.64 18.31
N LYS A 245 2.88 0.48 18.10
CA LYS A 245 3.50 0.62 16.77
C LYS A 245 2.89 -0.28 15.69
N GLU A 246 2.45 -1.48 16.05
CA GLU A 246 1.80 -2.43 15.11
C GLU A 246 0.31 -2.16 14.90
N HIS A 247 -0.30 -1.32 15.73
CA HIS A 247 -1.68 -0.90 15.53
C HIS A 247 -1.80 -0.06 14.26
N PRO A 248 -2.84 -0.23 13.42
CA PRO A 248 -2.98 0.52 12.17
C PRO A 248 -2.88 2.04 12.35
N PHE A 249 -3.47 2.58 13.41
CA PHE A 249 -3.41 4.02 13.68
C PHE A 249 -2.01 4.48 14.11
N GLY A 250 -1.33 3.73 14.98
CA GLY A 250 0.05 4.03 15.37
C GLY A 250 1.00 3.91 14.18
N HIS A 251 0.82 2.88 13.35
CA HIS A 251 1.69 2.63 12.20
C HIS A 251 1.48 3.62 11.05
N GLN A 252 0.23 3.95 10.72
CA GLN A 252 -0.10 4.75 9.54
C GLN A 252 -0.30 6.23 9.86
N GLY A 253 -0.62 6.56 11.11
CA GLY A 253 -0.76 7.95 11.58
C GLY A 253 0.57 8.65 11.89
N ASN A 254 1.66 7.89 12.03
CA ASN A 254 2.99 8.44 12.27
C ASN A 254 3.82 8.54 10.98
N ARG A 255 4.74 9.54 10.94
CA ARG A 255 5.65 9.72 9.82
C ARG A 255 6.75 8.67 9.81
N HIS A 256 6.82 7.94 8.71
CA HIS A 256 7.82 6.89 8.47
C HIS A 256 8.35 6.99 7.04
N PRO A 257 9.52 6.38 6.74
CA PRO A 257 9.83 6.01 5.36
C PRO A 257 8.69 5.15 4.79
N ARG A 258 8.36 5.35 3.52
CA ARG A 258 7.25 4.65 2.86
C ARG A 258 7.67 4.10 1.52
N THR A 259 7.05 3.00 1.13
CA THR A 259 7.11 2.47 -0.23
C THR A 259 5.70 2.34 -0.75
N VAL A 260 5.46 2.76 -2.00
CA VAL A 260 4.13 2.70 -2.64
C VAL A 260 4.27 2.11 -4.03
N TYR A 261 3.28 1.30 -4.41
CA TYR A 261 3.04 0.92 -5.78
C TYR A 261 1.74 1.61 -6.23
N ALA A 262 1.82 2.35 -7.33
CA ALA A 262 0.66 3.05 -7.84
C ALA A 262 0.53 2.84 -9.36
N LEU A 263 -0.69 2.92 -9.86
CA LEU A 263 -1.00 2.75 -11.28
C LEU A 263 -1.76 3.97 -11.77
N THR A 264 -1.32 4.51 -12.90
CA THR A 264 -2.04 5.56 -13.61
C THR A 264 -3.18 4.97 -14.44
N ALA A 265 -4.09 5.82 -14.92
CA ALA A 265 -5.10 5.40 -15.89
C ALA A 265 -4.48 4.99 -17.24
N ASP A 266 -3.33 5.55 -17.57
CA ASP A 266 -2.62 5.39 -18.85
C ASP A 266 -1.60 4.23 -18.82
N ASN A 267 -1.78 3.28 -17.90
CA ASN A 267 -0.98 2.06 -17.77
C ASN A 267 0.51 2.31 -17.44
N ASP A 268 0.79 3.31 -16.59
CA ASP A 268 2.13 3.49 -16.02
C ASP A 268 2.17 3.00 -14.57
N LEU A 269 3.25 2.31 -14.22
CA LEU A 269 3.52 1.89 -12.84
C LEU A 269 4.44 2.92 -12.18
N LEU A 270 3.98 3.48 -11.06
CA LEU A 270 4.77 4.36 -10.21
C LEU A 270 5.24 3.58 -8.98
N LEU A 271 6.54 3.44 -8.84
CA LEU A 271 7.18 2.90 -7.65
C LEU A 271 7.73 4.07 -6.84
N VAL A 272 7.20 4.28 -5.65
CA VAL A 272 7.50 5.45 -4.82
C VAL A 272 8.22 5.04 -3.57
N VAL A 273 9.33 5.70 -3.25
CA VAL A 273 10.01 5.59 -1.96
C VAL A 273 10.14 6.98 -1.34
N VAL A 274 9.66 7.11 -0.12
CA VAL A 274 9.77 8.31 0.72
C VAL A 274 10.79 8.03 1.82
N ASP A 275 11.84 8.82 1.89
CA ASP A 275 12.78 8.80 3.02
C ASP A 275 12.10 9.29 4.30
N GLY A 276 12.66 8.93 5.45
CA GLY A 276 12.11 9.38 6.72
C GLY A 276 13.03 9.16 7.91
N ARG A 277 12.55 9.57 9.09
CA ARG A 277 13.26 9.40 10.38
C ARG A 277 14.63 10.09 10.44
N THR A 278 14.87 11.08 9.56
CA THR A 278 16.12 11.84 9.53
C THR A 278 15.86 13.35 9.71
N SER A 279 16.91 14.12 9.91
CA SER A 279 16.81 15.58 9.93
C SER A 279 16.45 16.16 8.57
N LYS A 280 16.86 15.50 7.49
CA LYS A 280 16.66 15.93 6.10
C LYS A 280 15.31 15.50 5.53
N ALA A 281 14.79 14.36 5.98
CA ALA A 281 13.51 13.81 5.53
C ALA A 281 12.75 13.24 6.74
N LYS A 282 11.54 13.74 6.97
CA LYS A 282 10.74 13.32 8.13
C LYS A 282 9.95 12.04 7.88
N GLY A 283 9.69 11.71 6.61
CA GLY A 283 8.74 10.69 6.21
C GLY A 283 7.32 11.23 6.17
N MET A 284 6.38 10.38 5.78
CA MET A 284 4.98 10.75 5.64
C MET A 284 4.05 9.82 6.41
N THR A 285 2.95 10.37 6.92
CA THR A 285 1.78 9.61 7.35
C THR A 285 1.05 9.06 6.12
N ALA A 286 0.14 8.09 6.29
CA ALA A 286 -0.70 7.62 5.18
C ALA A 286 -1.50 8.77 4.53
N LYS A 287 -2.08 9.66 5.36
CA LYS A 287 -2.82 10.84 4.89
C LYS A 287 -1.94 11.77 4.05
N GLU A 288 -0.77 12.16 4.55
CA GLU A 288 0.15 13.04 3.83
C GLU A 288 0.61 12.42 2.51
N LEU A 289 0.91 11.14 2.51
CA LEU A 289 1.34 10.41 1.32
C LEU A 289 0.23 10.31 0.28
N THR A 290 -1.00 10.01 0.70
CA THR A 290 -2.18 10.00 -0.18
C THR A 290 -2.38 11.34 -0.87
N LEU A 291 -2.39 12.43 -0.11
CA LEU A 291 -2.58 13.78 -0.63
C LEU A 291 -1.40 14.23 -1.51
N PHE A 292 -0.18 13.81 -1.18
CA PHE A 292 1.01 14.05 -1.99
C PHE A 292 0.89 13.36 -3.37
N LEU A 293 0.51 12.09 -3.40
CA LEU A 293 0.33 11.34 -4.64
C LEU A 293 -0.80 11.93 -5.49
N GLN A 294 -1.94 12.24 -4.87
CA GLN A 294 -3.08 12.86 -5.57
C GLN A 294 -2.69 14.19 -6.20
N LYS A 295 -1.98 15.04 -5.47
CA LYS A 295 -1.58 16.37 -5.95
C LYS A 295 -0.56 16.33 -7.08
N HIS A 296 0.44 15.47 -6.97
CA HIS A 296 1.60 15.52 -7.85
C HIS A 296 1.54 14.54 -9.03
N PHE A 297 0.83 13.43 -8.88
CA PHE A 297 0.78 12.35 -9.88
C PHE A 297 -0.64 11.92 -10.25
N ASN A 298 -1.62 12.15 -9.37
CA ASN A 298 -3.02 11.76 -9.54
C ASN A 298 -3.19 10.33 -10.10
N PRO A 299 -2.55 9.30 -9.50
CA PRO A 299 -2.69 7.94 -9.99
C PRO A 299 -4.14 7.47 -9.79
N ARG A 300 -4.59 6.53 -10.62
CA ARG A 300 -5.91 5.93 -10.46
C ARG A 300 -5.99 5.05 -9.22
N TRP A 301 -4.91 4.31 -8.95
CA TRP A 301 -4.79 3.45 -7.77
C TRP A 301 -3.43 3.61 -7.10
N ALA A 302 -3.38 3.50 -5.77
CA ALA A 302 -2.13 3.48 -5.02
C ALA A 302 -2.26 2.62 -3.75
N LEU A 303 -1.24 1.79 -3.50
CA LEU A 303 -1.16 0.90 -2.35
C LEU A 303 0.16 1.12 -1.60
N ASN A 304 0.07 1.37 -0.30
CA ASN A 304 1.25 1.43 0.55
C ASN A 304 1.77 0.01 0.82
N MET A 305 3.05 -0.19 0.55
CA MET A 305 3.79 -1.44 0.78
C MET A 305 4.52 -1.40 2.13
N ASP A 306 5.42 -2.36 2.39
CA ASP A 306 6.26 -2.29 3.59
C ASP A 306 7.18 -1.06 3.54
N GLY A 307 7.27 -0.40 4.69
CA GLY A 307 7.98 0.86 4.85
C GLY A 307 9.08 0.80 5.90
N GLY A 308 9.40 1.96 6.47
CA GLY A 308 10.41 2.06 7.52
C GLY A 308 11.81 1.67 7.03
N GLY A 309 12.49 0.79 7.77
CA GLY A 309 13.80 0.29 7.41
C GLY A 309 13.84 -0.59 6.16
N SER A 310 12.67 -1.09 5.72
CA SER A 310 12.55 -1.92 4.51
C SER A 310 12.55 -1.09 3.23
N SER A 311 12.22 0.23 3.30
CA SER A 311 12.12 1.10 2.12
C SER A 311 13.47 1.19 1.40
N ALA A 312 13.53 0.67 0.17
CA ALA A 312 14.71 0.70 -0.66
C ALA A 312 14.35 0.72 -2.15
N MET A 313 14.95 1.66 -2.90
CA MET A 313 14.82 1.75 -4.36
C MET A 313 16.19 1.60 -5.01
N TYR A 314 16.36 0.51 -5.74
CA TYR A 314 17.52 0.23 -6.57
C TYR A 314 17.29 0.70 -7.99
N VAL A 315 18.26 1.44 -8.54
CA VAL A 315 18.32 1.75 -9.98
C VAL A 315 19.76 1.53 -10.44
N LYS A 316 19.95 0.66 -11.41
CA LYS A 316 21.28 0.25 -11.91
C LYS A 316 22.09 1.44 -12.38
N GLY A 317 23.28 1.61 -11.81
CA GLY A 317 24.19 2.71 -12.15
C GLY A 317 23.88 4.05 -11.49
N MET A 318 22.89 4.12 -10.58
CA MET A 318 22.52 5.34 -9.86
C MET A 318 22.57 5.16 -8.35
N GLY A 319 22.56 6.27 -7.62
CA GLY A 319 22.51 6.25 -6.16
C GLY A 319 23.86 5.99 -5.49
N ASN A 320 23.86 5.25 -4.39
CA ASN A 320 25.08 4.89 -3.64
C ASN A 320 25.86 3.74 -4.29
N SER A 321 26.91 3.25 -3.63
CA SER A 321 27.74 2.12 -4.12
C SER A 321 26.98 0.82 -4.36
N SER A 322 25.80 0.68 -3.75
CA SER A 322 24.90 -0.45 -3.96
C SER A 322 23.82 -0.18 -5.01
N ASN A 323 23.83 1.01 -5.65
CA ASN A 323 22.81 1.53 -6.57
C ASN A 323 21.45 1.76 -5.89
N ILE A 324 21.42 2.05 -4.60
CA ILE A 324 20.23 2.48 -3.86
C ILE A 324 20.15 4.00 -3.87
N LEU A 325 18.97 4.52 -4.20
CA LEU A 325 18.73 5.95 -4.32
C LEU A 325 18.48 6.63 -2.99
N ASN A 326 17.70 5.99 -2.13
CA ASN A 326 17.25 6.51 -0.85
C ASN A 326 18.21 6.18 0.30
N ASN A 327 17.96 6.77 1.48
CA ASN A 327 18.78 6.55 2.66
C ASN A 327 18.20 5.42 3.52
N PHE A 328 19.07 4.62 4.12
CA PHE A 328 18.68 3.60 5.09
C PHE A 328 18.41 4.21 6.45
N THR A 329 17.46 3.64 7.18
CA THR A 329 17.12 4.05 8.56
C THR A 329 17.53 3.01 9.60
N ASP A 330 17.83 1.80 9.19
CA ASP A 330 18.44 0.78 10.05
C ASP A 330 19.94 1.00 10.12
N THR A 331 20.52 0.62 11.23
CA THR A 331 21.97 0.71 11.47
C THR A 331 22.53 -0.63 11.92
N ASP A 332 23.78 -0.87 11.63
CA ASP A 332 24.56 -1.97 12.23
C ASP A 332 24.90 -1.66 13.70
N ASP A 333 25.63 -2.57 14.35
CA ASP A 333 26.06 -2.45 15.74
C ASP A 333 26.99 -1.23 15.99
N ASN A 334 27.57 -0.66 14.95
CA ASN A 334 28.43 0.53 15.00
C ASN A 334 27.65 1.82 14.68
N GLY A 335 26.33 1.73 14.43
CA GLY A 335 25.48 2.87 14.07
C GLY A 335 25.61 3.30 12.59
N VAL A 336 26.21 2.47 11.74
CA VAL A 336 26.34 2.74 10.30
C VAL A 336 25.03 2.33 9.60
N PRO A 337 24.42 3.22 8.77
CA PRO A 337 23.22 2.86 8.03
C PRO A 337 23.40 1.64 7.13
N VAL A 338 22.50 0.67 7.25
CA VAL A 338 22.51 -0.58 6.48
C VAL A 338 21.19 -0.86 5.81
N GLU A 339 21.26 -1.49 4.66
CA GLU A 339 20.08 -1.96 3.94
C GLU A 339 19.51 -3.21 4.62
N ARG A 340 18.21 -3.16 4.96
CA ARG A 340 17.51 -4.31 5.56
C ARG A 340 17.32 -5.41 4.54
N SER A 341 17.51 -6.66 4.97
CA SER A 341 17.03 -7.82 4.22
C SER A 341 15.53 -7.97 4.40
N VAL A 342 14.80 -8.10 3.30
CA VAL A 342 13.34 -8.30 3.26
C VAL A 342 12.99 -9.52 2.42
N SER A 343 11.76 -10.01 2.58
CA SER A 343 11.36 -11.28 1.95
C SER A 343 10.83 -11.13 0.54
N THR A 344 10.41 -9.93 0.16
CA THR A 344 9.76 -9.70 -1.14
C THR A 344 10.30 -8.45 -1.82
N HIS A 345 10.37 -8.53 -3.15
CA HIS A 345 10.85 -7.42 -3.99
C HIS A 345 10.07 -7.40 -5.30
N LEU A 346 9.79 -6.21 -5.83
CA LEU A 346 9.38 -6.05 -7.22
C LEU A 346 10.63 -5.70 -8.05
N ILE A 347 10.92 -6.53 -9.02
CA ILE A 347 12.11 -6.45 -9.86
C ILE A 347 11.69 -6.06 -11.28
N ILE A 348 12.29 -5.01 -11.83
CA ILE A 348 12.14 -4.62 -13.24
C ILE A 348 13.31 -5.19 -14.02
N GLN A 349 13.03 -6.03 -14.99
CA GLN A 349 14.03 -6.64 -15.88
C GLN A 349 13.81 -6.21 -17.32
N LYS A 350 14.92 -6.06 -18.06
CA LYS A 350 14.83 -5.97 -19.52
C LYS A 350 14.46 -7.31 -20.12
N VAL A 351 13.62 -7.24 -21.14
CA VAL A 351 13.35 -8.40 -21.99
C VAL A 351 14.52 -8.53 -22.97
N ALA A 352 15.15 -9.71 -23.01
CA ALA A 352 16.18 -9.97 -24.00
C ALA A 352 15.58 -9.83 -25.41
N LYS A 353 16.26 -9.08 -26.26
CA LYS A 353 15.90 -8.95 -27.69
C LYS A 353 16.14 -10.25 -28.42
#